data_7996a4fb2f218027f397f530c6f7071b
#
_entry.id   7996a4fb2f218027f397f530c6f7071b
#
_cell.length_a   1.000
_cell.length_b   1.000
_cell.length_c   1.000
_cell.angle_alpha   90.00
_cell.angle_beta   90.00
_cell.angle_gamma   90.00
#
_symmetry.space_group_name_H-M   'P 1'
#
loop_
_entity.id
_entity.type
_entity.pdbx_description
1 polymer ?
#
loop_
_entity_poly.entity_id
_entity_poly.type
_entity_poly.pdbx_seq_one_letter_code
_entity_poly.pdbx_strand_id
1 'polypeptide(L)'
;MPTDTFFRLPEEKRTRILEGAWSEFTAVPYAEASINRIVQTSRIPRGSFYQYFEDKNDLFLTLIDEIRDQFLDLFHDTLERSGGDLFAMPLALLDAMVAPSGCITPAFSRAFALLSLNVNMDVQQLFFERAAGELCPQKLLEHIDPTLLRTQEDGFVDDVFTLLVGALACAIARTLKKPESFALERERMRGRIEIIKNGSAAVPEGGHRKRRKDGRLCCSPSPCSQRWRSARWQMNRTKRKPPRRRPRRPRRTRQARCALKISARA
;
A
#
# COMPACT_ATOMS: atom_id res chain seq x y z
N MET A 1 21.55 3.41 0.91
CA MET A 1 21.37 4.65 0.11
C MET A 1 22.52 4.78 -0.85
N PRO A 2 22.31 5.30 -2.09
CA PRO A 2 23.39 5.50 -3.03
C PRO A 2 24.52 6.31 -2.43
N THR A 3 25.74 6.03 -2.88
CA THR A 3 26.92 6.74 -2.38
C THR A 3 27.00 8.17 -2.92
N ASP A 4 27.76 9.04 -2.25
CA ASP A 4 28.08 10.38 -2.77
C ASP A 4 28.70 10.32 -4.19
N THR A 5 29.42 9.25 -4.50
CA THR A 5 30.02 9.03 -5.81
C THR A 5 28.96 8.92 -6.90
N PHE A 6 27.81 8.28 -6.61
CA PHE A 6 26.68 8.20 -7.55
C PHE A 6 26.10 9.59 -7.84
N PHE A 7 25.88 10.40 -6.80
CA PHE A 7 25.31 11.75 -6.96
C PHE A 7 26.24 12.73 -7.68
N ARG A 8 27.56 12.50 -7.63
CA ARG A 8 28.56 13.30 -8.36
C ARG A 8 28.73 12.88 -9.82
N LEU A 9 28.07 11.82 -10.28
CA LEU A 9 28.13 11.41 -11.68
C LEU A 9 27.49 12.49 -12.60
N PRO A 10 28.00 12.62 -13.84
CA PRO A 10 27.29 13.36 -14.87
C PRO A 10 25.86 12.83 -15.01
N GLU A 11 24.90 13.73 -15.20
CA GLU A 11 23.48 13.40 -15.27
C GLU A 11 23.17 12.30 -16.29
N GLU A 12 23.77 12.39 -17.49
CA GLU A 12 23.61 11.37 -18.53
C GLU A 12 24.01 9.96 -18.05
N LYS A 13 25.10 9.86 -17.28
CA LYS A 13 25.57 8.57 -16.77
C LYS A 13 24.67 8.06 -15.67
N ARG A 14 24.20 8.94 -14.78
CA ARG A 14 23.26 8.62 -13.70
C ARG A 14 21.94 8.12 -14.28
N THR A 15 21.36 8.86 -15.22
CA THR A 15 20.13 8.48 -15.92
C THR A 15 20.25 7.12 -16.58
N ARG A 16 21.37 6.87 -17.30
CA ARG A 16 21.60 5.58 -17.95
C ARG A 16 21.68 4.40 -16.98
N ILE A 17 22.22 4.61 -15.77
CA ILE A 17 22.26 3.58 -14.73
C ILE A 17 20.84 3.31 -14.22
N LEU A 18 20.07 4.33 -13.93
CA LEU A 18 18.69 4.21 -13.47
C LEU A 18 17.80 3.58 -14.56
N GLU A 19 17.94 3.96 -15.82
CA GLU A 19 17.22 3.33 -16.94
C GLU A 19 17.53 1.83 -17.07
N GLY A 20 18.80 1.43 -16.85
CA GLY A 20 19.18 0.02 -16.81
C GLY A 20 18.53 -0.73 -15.66
N ALA A 21 18.41 -0.09 -14.49
CA ALA A 21 17.71 -0.63 -13.33
C ALA A 21 16.20 -0.72 -13.58
N TRP A 22 15.58 0.34 -14.10
CA TRP A 22 14.17 0.34 -14.50
C TRP A 22 13.84 -0.78 -15.48
N SER A 23 14.68 -0.94 -16.53
CA SER A 23 14.51 -2.01 -17.52
C SER A 23 14.49 -3.40 -16.90
N GLU A 24 15.35 -3.66 -15.92
CA GLU A 24 15.43 -4.96 -15.25
C GLU A 24 14.27 -5.16 -14.27
N PHE A 25 14.04 -4.22 -13.35
CA PHE A 25 13.03 -4.36 -12.30
C PHE A 25 11.58 -4.25 -12.77
N THR A 26 11.33 -3.75 -13.98
CA THR A 26 10.01 -3.79 -14.62
C THR A 26 9.81 -5.01 -15.50
N ALA A 27 10.86 -5.79 -15.78
CA ALA A 27 10.79 -7.01 -16.59
C ALA A 27 10.66 -8.28 -15.74
N VAL A 28 11.28 -8.30 -14.55
CA VAL A 28 11.29 -9.47 -13.66
C VAL A 28 11.08 -9.06 -12.20
N PRO A 29 10.55 -9.97 -11.34
CA PRO A 29 10.46 -9.72 -9.90
C PRO A 29 11.82 -9.43 -9.28
N TYR A 30 11.84 -8.66 -8.19
CA TYR A 30 13.08 -8.32 -7.47
C TYR A 30 13.97 -9.53 -7.17
N ALA A 31 13.37 -10.67 -6.77
CA ALA A 31 14.13 -11.88 -6.45
C ALA A 31 14.96 -12.39 -7.64
N GLU A 32 14.44 -12.25 -8.86
CA GLU A 32 15.05 -12.74 -10.12
C GLU A 32 15.93 -11.69 -10.81
N ALA A 33 15.86 -10.44 -10.37
CA ALA A 33 16.62 -9.35 -10.95
C ALA A 33 18.14 -9.51 -10.76
N SER A 34 18.92 -9.22 -11.81
CA SER A 34 20.35 -9.47 -11.88
C SER A 34 21.16 -8.19 -12.04
N ILE A 35 22.09 -7.95 -11.10
CA ILE A 35 23.09 -6.85 -11.23
C ILE A 35 23.85 -6.97 -12.55
N ASN A 36 24.16 -8.19 -13.03
CA ASN A 36 24.89 -8.36 -14.29
C ASN A 36 24.09 -7.81 -15.49
N ARG A 37 22.77 -8.06 -15.55
CA ARG A 37 21.94 -7.50 -16.61
C ARG A 37 21.86 -5.98 -16.50
N ILE A 38 21.70 -5.44 -15.29
CA ILE A 38 21.69 -3.99 -15.05
C ILE A 38 22.95 -3.32 -15.54
N VAL A 39 24.14 -3.81 -15.17
CA VAL A 39 25.41 -3.19 -15.57
C VAL A 39 25.69 -3.32 -17.08
N GLN A 40 25.25 -4.41 -17.71
CA GLN A 40 25.31 -4.59 -19.16
C GLN A 40 24.44 -3.57 -19.88
N THR A 41 23.18 -3.44 -19.48
CA THR A 41 22.23 -2.48 -20.06
C THR A 41 22.71 -1.04 -19.84
N SER A 42 23.22 -0.73 -18.66
CA SER A 42 23.76 0.60 -18.29
C SER A 42 25.13 0.88 -18.90
N ARG A 43 25.77 -0.11 -19.53
CA ARG A 43 27.12 -0.01 -20.11
C ARG A 43 28.16 0.50 -19.10
N ILE A 44 28.16 -0.07 -17.90
CA ILE A 44 29.16 0.22 -16.86
C ILE A 44 29.88 -1.06 -16.46
N PRO A 45 31.15 -0.98 -16.03
CA PRO A 45 31.85 -2.11 -15.44
C PRO A 45 31.18 -2.57 -14.16
N ARG A 46 31.14 -3.89 -13.90
CA ARG A 46 30.55 -4.43 -12.68
C ARG A 46 31.17 -3.85 -11.39
N GLY A 47 32.47 -3.61 -11.38
CA GLY A 47 33.17 -2.98 -10.26
C GLY A 47 32.68 -1.57 -9.96
N SER A 48 32.25 -0.82 -11.00
CA SER A 48 31.70 0.52 -10.82
C SER A 48 30.33 0.51 -10.15
N PHE A 49 29.55 -0.58 -10.30
CA PHE A 49 28.27 -0.72 -9.62
C PHE A 49 28.43 -0.58 -8.09
N TYR A 50 29.41 -1.30 -7.52
CA TYR A 50 29.68 -1.29 -6.08
C TYR A 50 30.36 -0.01 -5.56
N GLN A 51 30.75 0.89 -6.47
CA GLN A 51 31.15 2.26 -6.11
C GLN A 51 29.93 3.18 -5.91
N TYR A 52 28.77 2.83 -6.50
CA TYR A 52 27.56 3.63 -6.51
C TYR A 52 26.51 3.11 -5.53
N PHE A 53 26.38 1.79 -5.42
CA PHE A 53 25.36 1.11 -4.61
C PHE A 53 26.03 -0.02 -3.81
N GLU A 54 25.60 -0.17 -2.57
CA GLU A 54 26.07 -1.24 -1.70
C GLU A 54 25.70 -2.62 -2.27
N ASP A 55 24.43 -2.76 -2.67
CA ASP A 55 23.89 -3.99 -3.22
C ASP A 55 22.71 -3.74 -4.19
N LYS A 56 22.07 -4.83 -4.61
CA LYS A 56 20.87 -4.78 -5.45
C LYS A 56 19.68 -4.10 -4.73
N ASN A 57 19.59 -4.27 -3.42
CA ASN A 57 18.52 -3.70 -2.63
C ASN A 57 18.64 -2.18 -2.54
N ASP A 58 19.86 -1.67 -2.37
CA ASP A 58 20.12 -0.22 -2.35
C ASP A 58 19.68 0.46 -3.67
N LEU A 59 19.99 -0.14 -4.81
CA LEU A 59 19.51 0.35 -6.11
C LEU A 59 17.97 0.24 -6.25
N PHE A 60 17.38 -0.88 -5.82
CA PHE A 60 15.93 -1.07 -5.87
C PHE A 60 15.20 -0.02 -5.02
N LEU A 61 15.68 0.22 -3.81
CA LEU A 61 15.13 1.23 -2.92
C LEU A 61 15.27 2.66 -3.48
N THR A 62 16.29 2.91 -4.28
CA THR A 62 16.44 4.19 -4.99
C THR A 62 15.30 4.40 -6.01
N LEU A 63 14.89 3.33 -6.73
CA LEU A 63 13.73 3.42 -7.62
C LEU A 63 12.41 3.57 -6.86
N ILE A 64 12.29 2.94 -5.69
CA ILE A 64 11.13 3.14 -4.81
C ILE A 64 11.06 4.60 -4.34
N ASP A 65 12.19 5.21 -3.99
CA ASP A 65 12.25 6.62 -3.62
C ASP A 65 11.82 7.53 -4.79
N GLU A 66 12.26 7.26 -6.03
CA GLU A 66 11.80 7.99 -7.23
C GLU A 66 10.28 7.86 -7.44
N ILE A 67 9.73 6.65 -7.28
CA ILE A 67 8.29 6.42 -7.37
C ILE A 67 7.56 7.22 -6.30
N ARG A 68 8.04 7.15 -5.06
CA ARG A 68 7.45 7.89 -3.94
C ARG A 68 7.43 9.39 -4.22
N ASP A 69 8.56 9.95 -4.63
CA ASP A 69 8.68 11.37 -4.89
C ASP A 69 7.72 11.81 -6.03
N GLN A 70 7.61 11.02 -7.10
CA GLN A 70 6.63 11.25 -8.18
C GLN A 70 5.17 11.24 -7.67
N PHE A 71 4.83 10.33 -6.75
CA PHE A 71 3.49 10.31 -6.14
C PHE A 71 3.28 11.52 -5.25
N LEU A 72 4.29 11.90 -4.45
CA LEU A 72 4.20 13.06 -3.56
C LEU A 72 4.03 14.37 -4.35
N ASP A 73 4.77 14.55 -5.44
CA ASP A 73 4.61 15.71 -6.33
C ASP A 73 3.18 15.79 -6.89
N LEU A 74 2.64 14.65 -7.35
CA LEU A 74 1.27 14.61 -7.85
C LEU A 74 0.24 14.90 -6.74
N PHE A 75 0.46 14.39 -5.52
CA PHE A 75 -0.39 14.69 -4.36
C PHE A 75 -0.37 16.19 -4.05
N HIS A 76 0.83 16.78 -3.99
CA HIS A 76 1.03 18.20 -3.73
C HIS A 76 0.30 19.06 -4.77
N ASP A 77 0.57 18.83 -6.05
CA ASP A 77 -0.07 19.55 -7.17
C ASP A 77 -1.61 19.45 -7.13
N THR A 78 -2.12 18.28 -6.69
CA THR A 78 -3.55 18.05 -6.60
C THR A 78 -4.17 18.80 -5.44
N LEU A 79 -3.52 18.82 -4.28
CA LEU A 79 -3.96 19.57 -3.10
C LEU A 79 -3.92 21.08 -3.36
N GLU A 80 -2.85 21.59 -3.96
CA GLU A 80 -2.77 23.00 -4.34
C GLU A 80 -3.93 23.42 -5.25
N ARG A 81 -4.18 22.63 -6.31
CA ARG A 81 -5.28 22.90 -7.25
C ARG A 81 -6.66 22.81 -6.61
N SER A 82 -6.85 22.02 -5.59
CA SER A 82 -8.13 21.87 -4.86
C SER A 82 -8.26 22.82 -3.66
N GLY A 83 -7.28 23.73 -3.43
CA GLY A 83 -7.27 24.61 -2.27
C GLY A 83 -7.14 23.85 -0.94
N GLY A 84 -6.41 22.75 -0.93
CA GLY A 84 -6.20 21.93 0.25
C GLY A 84 -7.32 20.94 0.58
N ASP A 85 -8.31 20.75 -0.32
CA ASP A 85 -9.41 19.80 -0.10
C ASP A 85 -8.91 18.35 -0.24
N LEU A 86 -8.64 17.74 0.90
CA LEU A 86 -8.22 16.36 1.02
C LEU A 86 -9.25 15.36 0.42
N PHE A 87 -10.54 15.71 0.42
CA PHE A 87 -11.58 14.84 -0.13
C PHE A 87 -11.70 14.91 -1.66
N ALA A 88 -11.27 16.01 -2.27
CA ALA A 88 -11.20 16.14 -3.73
C ALA A 88 -10.02 15.37 -4.33
N MET A 89 -8.94 15.21 -3.57
CA MET A 89 -7.67 14.63 -4.00
C MET A 89 -7.79 13.22 -4.62
N PRO A 90 -8.48 12.23 -4.03
CA PRO A 90 -8.39 10.85 -4.52
C PRO A 90 -9.00 10.63 -5.90
N LEU A 91 -10.06 11.38 -6.26
CA LEU A 91 -10.63 11.31 -7.61
C LEU A 91 -9.70 11.97 -8.64
N ALA A 92 -9.11 13.11 -8.31
CA ALA A 92 -8.16 13.78 -9.18
C ALA A 92 -6.90 12.92 -9.43
N LEU A 93 -6.40 12.26 -8.38
CA LEU A 93 -5.29 11.31 -8.51
C LEU A 93 -5.66 10.09 -9.36
N LEU A 94 -6.83 9.51 -9.14
CA LEU A 94 -7.31 8.40 -9.96
C LEU A 94 -7.37 8.78 -11.44
N ASP A 95 -7.94 9.97 -11.75
CA ASP A 95 -8.06 10.48 -13.11
C ASP A 95 -6.69 10.85 -13.73
N ALA A 96 -5.70 11.24 -12.92
CA ALA A 96 -4.33 11.50 -13.39
C ALA A 96 -3.53 10.23 -13.66
N MET A 97 -3.72 9.19 -12.84
CA MET A 97 -2.96 7.96 -12.94
C MET A 97 -3.57 6.96 -13.95
N VAL A 98 -4.88 6.98 -14.11
CA VAL A 98 -5.62 6.01 -14.94
C VAL A 98 -6.43 6.74 -15.99
N ALA A 99 -6.16 6.44 -17.25
CA ALA A 99 -6.93 6.97 -18.39
C ALA A 99 -8.37 6.42 -18.36
N PRO A 100 -9.33 7.10 -19.01
CA PRO A 100 -10.72 6.63 -19.12
C PRO A 100 -10.88 5.25 -19.75
N SER A 101 -9.89 4.81 -20.54
CA SER A 101 -9.78 3.44 -21.09
C SER A 101 -9.47 2.37 -20.04
N GLY A 102 -9.18 2.75 -18.78
CA GLY A 102 -8.76 1.86 -17.72
C GLY A 102 -7.26 1.50 -17.75
N CYS A 103 -6.50 2.09 -18.66
CA CYS A 103 -5.06 1.89 -18.76
C CYS A 103 -4.30 2.88 -17.88
N ILE A 104 -3.18 2.45 -17.31
CA ILE A 104 -2.28 3.37 -16.59
C ILE A 104 -1.68 4.39 -17.56
N THR A 105 -1.64 5.64 -17.15
CA THR A 105 -1.02 6.70 -17.93
C THR A 105 0.50 6.46 -18.07
N PRO A 106 1.12 6.90 -19.17
CA PRO A 106 2.55 6.65 -19.42
C PRO A 106 3.46 7.09 -18.27
N ALA A 107 3.12 8.19 -17.59
CA ALA A 107 3.89 8.72 -16.49
C ALA A 107 4.05 7.72 -15.32
N PHE A 108 3.02 6.92 -15.04
CA PHE A 108 2.99 5.97 -13.94
C PHE A 108 3.20 4.52 -14.36
N SER A 109 3.35 4.23 -15.66
CA SER A 109 3.43 2.86 -16.19
C SER A 109 4.57 2.05 -15.59
N ARG A 110 5.77 2.65 -15.42
CA ARG A 110 6.94 2.00 -14.83
C ARG A 110 6.73 1.69 -13.35
N ALA A 111 6.21 2.65 -12.59
CA ALA A 111 5.90 2.47 -11.17
C ALA A 111 4.92 1.31 -10.95
N PHE A 112 3.83 1.27 -11.70
CA PHE A 112 2.85 0.19 -11.60
C PHE A 112 3.39 -1.15 -12.09
N ALA A 113 4.24 -1.20 -13.13
CA ALA A 113 4.90 -2.42 -13.56
C ALA A 113 5.79 -2.98 -12.45
N LEU A 114 6.66 -2.16 -11.86
CA LEU A 114 7.52 -2.56 -10.75
C LEU A 114 6.74 -3.04 -9.55
N LEU A 115 5.72 -2.28 -9.11
CA LEU A 115 4.89 -2.62 -7.95
C LEU A 115 4.08 -3.91 -8.17
N SER A 116 3.55 -4.12 -9.39
CA SER A 116 2.74 -5.31 -9.71
C SER A 116 3.54 -6.61 -9.71
N LEU A 117 4.82 -6.56 -10.11
CA LEU A 117 5.73 -7.70 -10.06
C LEU A 117 6.16 -8.07 -8.64
N ASN A 118 6.05 -7.14 -7.70
CA ASN A 118 6.55 -7.27 -6.34
C ASN A 118 5.45 -7.20 -5.27
N VAL A 119 4.23 -7.61 -5.60
CA VAL A 119 3.07 -7.59 -4.66
C VAL A 119 3.26 -8.44 -3.40
N ASN A 120 4.20 -9.39 -3.40
CA ASN A 120 4.52 -10.21 -2.23
C ASN A 120 5.57 -9.55 -1.32
N MET A 121 6.25 -8.51 -1.77
CA MET A 121 7.07 -7.67 -0.91
C MET A 121 6.14 -6.72 -0.17
N ASP A 122 6.44 -6.43 1.08
CA ASP A 122 5.74 -5.37 1.78
C ASP A 122 6.21 -4.00 1.25
N VAL A 123 5.82 -3.73 -0.01
CA VAL A 123 6.15 -2.49 -0.69
C VAL A 123 5.50 -1.31 0.04
N GLN A 124 4.38 -1.56 0.70
CA GLN A 124 3.69 -0.58 1.53
C GLN A 124 4.59 -0.17 2.70
N GLN A 125 5.17 -1.14 3.40
CA GLN A 125 6.16 -0.90 4.43
C GLN A 125 7.39 -0.16 3.89
N LEU A 126 7.93 -0.58 2.76
CA LEU A 126 9.09 0.10 2.13
C LEU A 126 8.78 1.55 1.73
N PHE A 127 7.57 1.83 1.24
CA PHE A 127 7.14 3.17 0.87
C PHE A 127 7.03 4.10 2.10
N PHE A 128 6.53 3.57 3.22
CA PHE A 128 6.17 4.36 4.39
C PHE A 128 7.25 4.35 5.48
N GLU A 129 7.98 3.25 5.70
CA GLU A 129 9.07 3.21 6.69
C GLU A 129 10.23 4.17 6.34
N ARG A 130 10.52 4.38 5.06
CA ARG A 130 11.56 5.34 4.65
C ARG A 130 11.10 6.80 4.76
N ALA A 131 9.81 7.05 4.89
CA ALA A 131 9.25 8.37 5.14
C ALA A 131 9.16 8.72 6.64
N ALA A 132 10.04 8.14 7.48
CA ALA A 132 10.11 8.37 8.94
C ALA A 132 8.91 7.85 9.74
N GLY A 133 8.21 6.81 9.23
CA GLY A 133 7.09 6.17 9.94
C GLY A 133 5.77 6.90 9.84
N GLU A 134 5.71 8.02 9.14
CA GLU A 134 4.48 8.77 8.87
C GLU A 134 3.96 8.46 7.47
N LEU A 135 2.70 8.02 7.39
CA LEU A 135 2.02 7.74 6.12
C LEU A 135 1.80 9.02 5.30
N CYS A 136 1.65 10.12 5.98
CA CYS A 136 1.50 11.44 5.38
C CYS A 136 2.78 12.25 5.66
N PRO A 137 3.65 12.46 4.66
CA PRO A 137 4.81 13.31 4.83
C PRO A 137 4.41 14.70 5.34
N GLN A 138 5.09 15.17 6.36
CA GLN A 138 4.80 16.48 7.00
C GLN A 138 4.58 17.61 5.99
N LYS A 139 5.34 17.61 4.88
CA LYS A 139 5.18 18.58 3.79
C LYS A 139 3.80 18.55 3.13
N LEU A 140 3.14 17.40 3.12
CA LEU A 140 1.79 17.26 2.55
C LEU A 140 0.72 17.81 3.50
N LEU A 141 0.91 17.63 4.81
CA LEU A 141 0.00 18.15 5.84
C LEU A 141 -0.08 19.68 5.80
N GLU A 142 1.01 20.36 5.46
CA GLU A 142 1.06 21.83 5.33
C GLU A 142 0.15 22.37 4.21
N HIS A 143 -0.23 21.53 3.23
CA HIS A 143 -1.06 21.92 2.08
C HIS A 143 -2.53 21.50 2.24
N ILE A 144 -2.87 20.80 3.31
CA ILE A 144 -4.25 20.40 3.62
C ILE A 144 -4.94 21.55 4.35
N ASP A 145 -6.16 21.89 3.92
CA ASP A 145 -6.99 22.82 4.68
C ASP A 145 -7.59 22.11 5.90
N PRO A 146 -7.07 22.38 7.11
CA PRO A 146 -7.53 21.71 8.31
C PRO A 146 -8.95 22.08 8.70
N THR A 147 -9.49 23.20 8.19
CA THR A 147 -10.85 23.67 8.50
C THR A 147 -11.93 22.77 7.91
N LEU A 148 -11.59 21.99 6.89
CA LEU A 148 -12.49 21.03 6.26
C LEU A 148 -12.66 19.75 7.11
N LEU A 149 -11.83 19.54 8.12
CA LEU A 149 -11.82 18.37 8.98
C LEU A 149 -12.49 18.66 10.32
N ARG A 150 -13.11 17.64 10.90
CA ARG A 150 -13.82 17.70 12.19
C ARG A 150 -12.90 18.06 13.36
N THR A 151 -11.65 17.63 13.31
CA THR A 151 -10.59 17.94 14.26
C THR A 151 -9.29 18.17 13.52
N GLN A 152 -8.42 18.97 14.12
CA GLN A 152 -7.13 19.37 13.54
C GLN A 152 -5.95 18.62 14.21
N GLU A 153 -6.24 17.53 14.92
CA GLU A 153 -5.21 16.67 15.50
C GLU A 153 -4.46 15.94 14.38
N ASP A 154 -3.12 15.99 14.39
CA ASP A 154 -2.26 15.41 13.35
C ASP A 154 -2.57 13.94 13.09
N GLY A 155 -2.75 13.13 14.13
CA GLY A 155 -3.11 11.73 14.01
C GLY A 155 -4.47 11.50 13.30
N PHE A 156 -5.44 12.41 13.48
CA PHE A 156 -6.73 12.30 12.78
C PHE A 156 -6.60 12.63 11.29
N VAL A 157 -5.79 13.62 10.95
CA VAL A 157 -5.52 13.99 9.55
C VAL A 157 -4.83 12.82 8.83
N ASP A 158 -3.86 12.20 9.50
CA ASP A 158 -3.13 11.04 8.97
C ASP A 158 -4.05 9.82 8.77
N ASP A 159 -4.94 9.54 9.72
CA ASP A 159 -5.95 8.49 9.60
C ASP A 159 -6.87 8.71 8.39
N VAL A 160 -7.37 9.94 8.20
CA VAL A 160 -8.24 10.29 7.05
C VAL A 160 -7.47 10.16 5.74
N PHE A 161 -6.24 10.64 5.68
CA PHE A 161 -5.35 10.49 4.53
C PHE A 161 -5.13 9.02 4.19
N THR A 162 -4.79 8.20 5.18
CA THR A 162 -4.58 6.76 5.02
C THR A 162 -5.82 6.06 4.46
N LEU A 163 -7.01 6.38 4.97
CA LEU A 163 -8.26 5.80 4.46
C LEU A 163 -8.52 6.19 3.00
N LEU A 164 -8.28 7.44 2.63
CA LEU A 164 -8.46 7.94 1.27
C LEU A 164 -7.46 7.31 0.29
N VAL A 165 -6.18 7.22 0.66
CA VAL A 165 -5.13 6.58 -0.14
C VAL A 165 -5.39 5.09 -0.29
N GLY A 166 -5.80 4.41 0.80
CA GLY A 166 -6.19 3.01 0.75
C GLY A 166 -7.39 2.74 -0.18
N ALA A 167 -8.39 3.64 -0.17
CA ALA A 167 -9.52 3.56 -1.09
C ALA A 167 -9.10 3.78 -2.55
N LEU A 168 -8.16 4.71 -2.80
CA LEU A 168 -7.57 4.98 -4.11
C LEU A 168 -6.80 3.75 -4.62
N ALA A 169 -5.92 3.19 -3.81
CA ALA A 169 -5.15 2.00 -4.16
C ALA A 169 -6.06 0.81 -4.53
N CYS A 170 -7.17 0.62 -3.79
CA CYS A 170 -8.18 -0.39 -4.14
C CYS A 170 -8.87 -0.11 -5.49
N ALA A 171 -9.17 1.13 -5.82
CA ALA A 171 -9.80 1.50 -7.09
C ALA A 171 -8.83 1.23 -8.26
N ILE A 172 -7.59 1.65 -8.15
CA ILE A 172 -6.53 1.40 -9.14
C ILE A 172 -6.34 -0.12 -9.34
N ALA A 173 -6.13 -0.88 -8.26
CA ALA A 173 -5.89 -2.31 -8.34
C ALA A 173 -7.05 -3.09 -9.00
N ARG A 174 -8.30 -2.65 -8.82
CA ARG A 174 -9.46 -3.25 -9.47
C ARG A 174 -9.55 -2.88 -10.93
N THR A 175 -9.26 -1.63 -11.27
CA THR A 175 -9.22 -1.16 -12.67
C THR A 175 -8.13 -1.87 -13.45
N LEU A 176 -6.94 -2.09 -12.86
CA LEU A 176 -5.87 -2.85 -13.51
C LEU A 176 -6.26 -4.30 -13.83
N LYS A 177 -7.07 -4.93 -12.96
CA LYS A 177 -7.58 -6.29 -13.22
C LYS A 177 -8.67 -6.32 -14.28
N LYS A 178 -9.45 -5.24 -14.43
CA LYS A 178 -10.57 -5.11 -15.37
C LYS A 178 -10.65 -3.67 -15.87
N PRO A 179 -9.90 -3.30 -16.92
CA PRO A 179 -9.86 -1.95 -17.47
C PRO A 179 -11.23 -1.37 -17.78
N GLU A 180 -12.16 -2.20 -18.26
CA GLU A 180 -13.55 -1.81 -18.56
C GLU A 180 -14.35 -1.39 -17.31
N SER A 181 -13.85 -1.70 -16.11
CA SER A 181 -14.52 -1.30 -14.87
C SER A 181 -14.16 0.09 -14.37
N PHE A 182 -13.32 0.86 -15.08
CA PHE A 182 -12.83 2.17 -14.62
C PHE A 182 -13.98 3.12 -14.19
N ALA A 183 -14.99 3.29 -15.04
CA ALA A 183 -16.12 4.17 -14.73
C ALA A 183 -16.86 3.72 -13.45
N LEU A 184 -17.03 2.41 -13.26
CA LEU A 184 -17.66 1.86 -12.05
C LEU A 184 -16.78 2.04 -10.82
N GLU A 185 -15.48 1.82 -10.91
CA GLU A 185 -14.57 1.98 -9.77
C GLU A 185 -14.41 3.47 -9.41
N ARG A 186 -14.45 4.35 -10.39
CA ARG A 186 -14.47 5.81 -10.18
C ARG A 186 -15.73 6.25 -9.40
N GLU A 187 -16.90 5.72 -9.76
CA GLU A 187 -18.14 6.01 -9.03
C GLU A 187 -18.14 5.40 -7.61
N ARG A 188 -17.62 4.18 -7.47
CA ARG A 188 -17.41 3.56 -6.14
C ARG A 188 -16.44 4.38 -5.28
N MET A 189 -15.41 4.95 -5.89
CA MET A 189 -14.47 5.82 -5.19
C MET A 189 -15.17 7.06 -4.65
N ARG A 190 -16.04 7.70 -5.47
CA ARG A 190 -16.87 8.82 -5.01
C ARG A 190 -17.72 8.45 -3.79
N GLY A 191 -18.37 7.28 -3.81
CA GLY A 191 -19.16 6.79 -2.67
C GLY A 191 -18.31 6.55 -1.42
N ARG A 192 -17.08 6.04 -1.57
CA ARG A 192 -16.16 5.86 -0.43
C ARG A 192 -15.71 7.19 0.17
N ILE A 193 -15.40 8.16 -0.68
CA ILE A 193 -15.06 9.52 -0.24
C ILE A 193 -16.20 10.11 0.58
N GLU A 194 -17.45 10.00 0.11
CA GLU A 194 -18.63 10.50 0.84
C GLU A 194 -18.77 9.80 2.22
N ILE A 195 -18.52 8.50 2.32
CA ILE A 195 -18.56 7.78 3.60
C ILE A 195 -17.49 8.32 4.56
N ILE A 196 -16.26 8.51 4.07
CA ILE A 196 -15.14 9.03 4.87
C ILE A 196 -15.44 10.48 5.27
N LYS A 197 -15.86 11.32 4.32
CA LYS A 197 -16.21 12.73 4.53
C LYS A 197 -17.30 12.91 5.60
N ASN A 198 -18.36 12.13 5.54
CA ASN A 198 -19.46 12.17 6.54
C ASN A 198 -18.99 11.80 7.95
N GLY A 199 -17.91 11.03 8.10
CA GLY A 199 -17.30 10.70 9.38
C GLY A 199 -16.25 11.69 9.87
N SER A 200 -15.64 12.45 8.98
CA SER A 200 -14.40 13.22 9.25
C SER A 200 -14.47 14.71 8.91
N ALA A 201 -15.44 15.16 8.08
CA ALA A 201 -15.56 16.57 7.75
C ALA A 201 -16.10 17.41 8.92
N ALA A 202 -15.71 18.69 8.96
CA ALA A 202 -16.29 19.66 9.87
C ALA A 202 -17.80 19.76 9.64
N VAL A 203 -18.57 19.79 10.74
CA VAL A 203 -20.00 20.01 10.66
C VAL A 203 -20.23 21.51 10.52
N PRO A 204 -20.89 22.01 9.45
CA PRO A 204 -21.16 23.42 9.31
C PRO A 204 -21.90 23.96 10.54
N GLU A 205 -21.40 25.05 11.13
CA GLU A 205 -22.06 25.73 12.23
C GLU A 205 -23.46 26.21 11.77
N GLY A 206 -24.50 25.53 12.18
CA GLY A 206 -25.90 25.78 11.79
C GLY A 206 -26.75 24.53 11.64
N GLY A 207 -26.15 23.40 11.49
CA GLY A 207 -26.83 22.10 11.49
C GLY A 207 -27.06 21.57 12.90
N HIS A 208 -27.86 22.23 13.73
CA HIS A 208 -28.32 21.61 14.98
C HIS A 208 -29.02 20.29 14.64
N ARG A 209 -28.29 19.17 14.75
CA ARG A 209 -28.94 17.89 15.06
C ARG A 209 -29.69 18.11 16.36
N LYS A 210 -31.01 18.39 16.27
CA LYS A 210 -31.89 18.40 17.44
C LYS A 210 -31.67 17.08 18.17
N ARG A 211 -30.85 17.09 19.23
CA ARG A 211 -30.84 16.01 20.21
C ARG A 211 -32.26 15.95 20.75
N ARG A 212 -33.01 14.95 20.32
CA ARG A 212 -34.24 14.61 21.01
C ARG A 212 -33.87 14.30 22.45
N LYS A 213 -34.55 14.96 23.40
CA LYS A 213 -34.33 14.88 24.85
C LYS A 213 -34.51 13.48 25.45
N ASP A 214 -34.82 12.50 24.69
CA ASP A 214 -35.29 11.18 25.15
C ASP A 214 -34.26 10.08 24.92
N GLY A 215 -32.99 10.30 25.03
CA GLY A 215 -31.91 9.29 25.25
C GLY A 215 -32.02 7.93 24.51
N ARG A 216 -32.95 7.73 23.57
CA ARG A 216 -33.12 6.51 22.80
C ARG A 216 -32.76 6.75 21.35
N LEU A 217 -31.69 6.08 20.91
CA LEU A 217 -31.41 5.87 19.51
C LEU A 217 -32.57 5.07 18.90
N CYS A 218 -33.50 5.74 18.24
CA CYS A 218 -34.44 5.09 17.35
C CYS A 218 -33.73 4.73 16.03
N CYS A 219 -32.98 3.65 16.05
CA CYS A 219 -32.74 2.88 14.84
C CYS A 219 -33.96 1.97 14.66
N SER A 220 -34.98 2.42 13.93
CA SER A 220 -35.95 1.49 13.37
C SER A 220 -35.16 0.55 12.44
N PRO A 221 -35.16 -0.77 12.66
CA PRO A 221 -34.45 -1.70 11.79
C PRO A 221 -35.14 -1.70 10.43
N SER A 222 -34.43 -1.28 9.41
CA SER A 222 -34.89 -1.46 8.03
C SER A 222 -35.09 -2.97 7.76
N PRO A 223 -36.02 -3.36 6.90
CA PRO A 223 -36.30 -4.79 6.60
C PRO A 223 -35.08 -5.57 6.12
N CYS A 224 -34.04 -4.89 5.68
CA CYS A 224 -32.80 -5.49 5.23
C CYS A 224 -31.91 -6.03 6.37
N SER A 225 -32.01 -5.47 7.59
CA SER A 225 -31.17 -5.89 8.72
C SER A 225 -31.63 -7.20 9.37
N GLN A 226 -32.89 -7.59 9.20
CA GLN A 226 -33.41 -8.86 9.71
C GLN A 226 -32.95 -10.06 8.85
N ARG A 227 -32.77 -9.86 7.53
CA ARG A 227 -32.32 -10.92 6.61
C ARG A 227 -30.83 -11.30 6.83
N TRP A 228 -30.01 -10.38 7.33
CA TRP A 228 -28.59 -10.64 7.62
C TRP A 228 -28.37 -11.36 8.97
N ARG A 229 -29.23 -11.17 9.95
CA ARG A 229 -29.11 -11.86 11.24
C ARG A 229 -29.44 -13.34 11.13
N SER A 230 -30.44 -13.72 10.34
CA SER A 230 -30.82 -15.11 10.09
C SER A 230 -29.81 -15.87 9.26
N ALA A 231 -29.22 -15.25 8.22
CA ALA A 231 -28.20 -15.88 7.39
C ALA A 231 -26.88 -16.15 8.15
N ARG A 232 -26.47 -15.27 9.07
CA ARG A 232 -25.26 -15.45 9.90
C ARG A 232 -25.43 -16.58 10.92
N TRP A 233 -26.64 -16.86 11.38
CA TRP A 233 -26.93 -17.91 12.34
C TRP A 233 -26.93 -19.29 11.71
N GLN A 234 -27.37 -19.43 10.47
CA GLN A 234 -27.34 -20.69 9.72
C GLN A 234 -25.95 -21.09 9.25
N MET A 235 -25.07 -20.12 8.84
CA MET A 235 -23.69 -20.42 8.41
C MET A 235 -22.77 -20.89 9.54
N ASN A 236 -23.06 -20.52 10.80
CA ASN A 236 -22.25 -20.94 11.94
C ASN A 236 -22.60 -22.33 12.49
N ARG A 237 -23.74 -22.91 12.10
CA ARG A 237 -24.12 -24.27 12.52
C ARG A 237 -23.46 -25.39 11.72
N THR A 238 -23.07 -25.12 10.47
CA THR A 238 -22.48 -26.15 9.60
C THR A 238 -20.95 -26.28 9.71
N LYS A 239 -20.28 -25.42 10.47
CA LYS A 239 -18.81 -25.43 10.60
C LYS A 239 -18.26 -25.97 11.93
N ARG A 240 -19.10 -26.48 12.84
CA ARG A 240 -18.59 -27.15 14.04
C ARG A 240 -18.35 -28.62 13.76
N LYS A 241 -17.14 -28.98 13.27
CA LYS A 241 -16.64 -30.37 13.35
C LYS A 241 -16.43 -30.71 14.83
N PRO A 242 -16.84 -31.95 15.26
CA PRO A 242 -16.58 -32.40 16.63
C PRO A 242 -15.06 -32.53 16.87
N PRO A 243 -14.60 -32.32 18.12
CA PRO A 243 -13.18 -32.41 18.42
C PRO A 243 -12.66 -33.82 18.17
N ARG A 244 -11.64 -33.94 17.32
CA ARG A 244 -10.92 -35.20 17.11
C ARG A 244 -10.23 -35.59 18.41
N ARG A 245 -10.60 -36.73 19.02
CA ARG A 245 -9.89 -37.34 20.15
C ARG A 245 -8.45 -37.65 19.72
N ARG A 246 -7.48 -37.05 20.40
CA ARG A 246 -6.06 -37.40 20.21
C ARG A 246 -5.84 -38.83 20.72
N PRO A 247 -5.11 -39.70 19.99
CA PRO A 247 -4.72 -41.00 20.49
C PRO A 247 -3.76 -40.81 21.65
N ARG A 248 -4.01 -41.57 22.75
CA ARG A 248 -3.14 -41.59 23.94
C ARG A 248 -1.78 -42.20 23.54
N ARG A 249 -0.68 -41.47 23.80
CA ARG A 249 0.67 -41.99 23.65
C ARG A 249 0.88 -43.19 24.64
N PRO A 250 1.47 -44.34 24.19
CA PRO A 250 1.83 -45.43 25.09
C PRO A 250 2.91 -44.98 26.08
N ARG A 251 2.74 -45.36 27.35
CA ARG A 251 3.74 -45.16 28.40
C ARG A 251 5.00 -45.96 28.04
N ARG A 252 6.14 -45.29 27.84
CA ARG A 252 7.45 -45.94 27.75
C ARG A 252 7.82 -46.47 29.12
N THR A 253 7.83 -47.78 29.28
CA THR A 253 8.46 -48.51 30.39
C THR A 253 9.96 -48.29 30.37
N ARG A 254 10.50 -48.06 31.58
CA ARG A 254 11.93 -47.97 31.88
C ARG A 254 12.59 -49.36 31.73
N GLN A 255 12.98 -49.74 30.53
CA GLN A 255 13.92 -50.88 30.32
C GLN A 255 14.44 -50.81 28.89
N ALA A 256 15.44 -49.97 28.63
CA ALA A 256 16.38 -50.02 27.51
C ALA A 256 17.42 -48.90 27.65
N ARG A 257 18.09 -48.91 28.79
CA ARG A 257 19.40 -48.25 28.94
C ARG A 257 20.41 -49.33 29.33
N CYS A 258 20.86 -50.13 28.38
CA CYS A 258 22.09 -50.88 28.44
C CYS A 258 22.25 -51.60 27.08
N ALA A 259 22.91 -50.96 26.16
CA ALA A 259 23.60 -51.55 24.99
C ALA A 259 23.78 -50.48 23.92
N LEU A 260 24.83 -49.68 24.08
CA LEU A 260 25.50 -48.97 22.98
C LEU A 260 26.68 -48.17 23.55
N LYS A 261 27.59 -48.92 24.16
CA LYS A 261 29.00 -48.56 24.31
C LYS A 261 29.76 -49.81 23.93
N ILE A 262 30.25 -49.88 22.73
CA ILE A 262 31.40 -50.67 22.21
C ILE A 262 31.23 -50.57 20.67
N SER A 263 31.86 -49.66 20.06
CA SER A 263 32.47 -49.71 18.73
C SER A 263 32.89 -48.31 18.31
N ALA A 264 34.02 -47.88 18.79
CA ALA A 264 34.81 -46.81 18.21
C ALA A 264 36.28 -47.05 18.63
N ARG A 265 36.90 -48.03 17.96
CA ARG A 265 38.36 -48.21 17.83
C ARG A 265 38.59 -49.35 16.85
N ALA A 266 38.79 -49.02 15.61
CA ALA A 266 39.73 -49.60 14.66
C ALA A 266 39.71 -48.70 13.42
#